data_eb445380397bbea40afdc268508fc2e0
#
_entry.id   eb445380397bbea40afdc268508fc2e0
#
_cell.length_a   1.000
_cell.length_b   1.000
_cell.length_c   1.000
_cell.angle_alpha   90.00
_cell.angle_beta   90.00
_cell.angle_gamma   90.00
#
_symmetry.space_group_name_H-M   'P 1'
#
loop_
_entity.id
_entity.type
_entity.pdbx_description
1 polymer ?
#
loop_
_entity_poly.entity_id
_entity_poly.type
_entity_poly.pdbx_seq_one_letter_code
_entity_poly.pdbx_strand_id
1 'polypeptide(L)'
;MYNFSAGPACLPEEVLIRARDEMLDWHGSGMSVMEMPFTSDEYRQIESHASRTLRNLVDLPDNYHILFLQGGAYAHFAILAMNLGGNHGAADYVQTGHWSTRAINEAGKIIRVNIAAGSEDSGFDHIPAYSEWNLDPEAAYCHITTNETASGLQYHWLPDTGAVPL
;
A
#
# COMPACT_ATOMS: atom_id res chain seq x y z
N MET A 1 -10.53 -26.64 5.95
CA MET A 1 -11.32 -25.41 6.20
C MET A 1 -10.92 -24.39 5.14
N TYR A 2 -11.86 -23.76 4.45
CA TYR A 2 -11.57 -22.71 3.50
C TYR A 2 -11.45 -21.37 4.20
N ASN A 3 -10.37 -20.64 3.95
CA ASN A 3 -10.14 -19.30 4.51
C ASN A 3 -10.31 -18.24 3.41
N PHE A 4 -11.32 -17.39 3.57
CA PHE A 4 -11.63 -16.27 2.67
C PHE A 4 -11.39 -14.90 3.34
N SER A 5 -10.54 -14.87 4.37
CA SER A 5 -10.19 -13.61 5.05
C SER A 5 -9.46 -12.66 4.11
N ALA A 6 -9.74 -11.38 4.26
CA ALA A 6 -9.08 -10.32 3.47
C ALA A 6 -7.59 -10.10 3.86
N GLY A 7 -7.25 -10.47 5.09
CA GLY A 7 -5.88 -10.45 5.62
C GLY A 7 -5.86 -10.51 7.15
N PRO A 8 -5.01 -11.36 7.73
CA PRO A 8 -4.19 -12.42 7.12
C PRO A 8 -5.01 -13.42 6.33
N ALA A 9 -4.49 -13.81 5.16
CA ALA A 9 -5.19 -14.64 4.20
C ALA A 9 -4.53 -16.02 4.04
N CYS A 10 -5.13 -16.87 3.21
CA CYS A 10 -4.58 -18.17 2.86
C CYS A 10 -3.29 -17.99 2.03
N LEU A 11 -2.25 -18.70 2.41
CA LEU A 11 -1.00 -18.79 1.65
C LEU A 11 -0.97 -20.11 0.86
N PRO A 12 -0.30 -20.13 -0.30
CA PRO A 12 -0.01 -21.39 -1.00
C PRO A 12 0.74 -22.37 -0.08
N GLU A 13 0.38 -23.65 -0.15
CA GLU A 13 0.97 -24.67 0.74
C GLU A 13 2.47 -24.81 0.54
N GLU A 14 2.97 -24.67 -0.68
CA GLU A 14 4.39 -24.71 -1.02
C GLU A 14 5.19 -23.60 -0.30
N VAL A 15 4.59 -22.43 -0.14
CA VAL A 15 5.21 -21.30 0.60
C VAL A 15 5.32 -21.65 2.08
N LEU A 16 4.27 -22.25 2.68
CA LEU A 16 4.27 -22.66 4.08
C LEU A 16 5.27 -23.80 4.34
N ILE A 17 5.36 -24.77 3.44
CA ILE A 17 6.33 -25.86 3.50
C ILE A 17 7.74 -25.28 3.46
N ARG A 18 8.03 -24.42 2.51
CA ARG A 18 9.33 -23.78 2.39
C ARG A 18 9.69 -22.95 3.63
N ALA A 19 8.77 -22.15 4.14
CA ALA A 19 8.98 -21.37 5.36
C ALA A 19 9.28 -22.28 6.57
N ARG A 20 8.59 -23.43 6.70
CA ARG A 20 8.87 -24.42 7.74
C ARG A 20 10.25 -25.01 7.61
N ASP A 21 10.63 -25.42 6.41
CA ASP A 21 11.88 -26.14 6.15
C ASP A 21 13.11 -25.20 6.33
N GLU A 22 12.95 -23.92 6.02
CA GLU A 22 13.97 -22.88 6.18
C GLU A 22 13.96 -22.22 7.59
N MET A 23 13.03 -22.60 8.47
CA MET A 23 12.84 -21.96 9.77
C MET A 23 14.03 -22.16 10.72
N LEU A 24 14.70 -23.30 10.70
CA LEU A 24 15.81 -23.60 11.60
C LEU A 24 17.18 -23.34 10.96
N ASP A 25 17.28 -23.50 9.66
CA ASP A 25 18.54 -23.39 8.92
C ASP A 25 18.29 -22.93 7.49
N TRP A 26 18.51 -21.66 7.22
CA TRP A 26 18.38 -21.14 5.89
C TRP A 26 19.57 -21.54 5.01
N HIS A 27 19.35 -22.46 4.06
CA HIS A 27 20.32 -22.91 3.05
C HIS A 27 21.68 -23.38 3.62
N GLY A 28 21.70 -23.98 4.81
CA GLY A 28 22.93 -24.46 5.44
C GLY A 28 23.78 -23.38 6.10
N SER A 29 23.20 -22.20 6.32
CA SER A 29 23.88 -21.08 6.99
C SER A 29 24.09 -21.30 8.49
N GLY A 30 23.40 -22.28 9.07
CA GLY A 30 23.36 -22.50 10.52
C GLY A 30 22.48 -21.50 11.27
N MET A 31 21.71 -20.67 10.56
CA MET A 31 20.86 -19.64 11.16
C MET A 31 19.43 -19.72 10.57
N SER A 32 18.45 -19.43 11.43
CA SER A 32 17.09 -19.11 11.01
C SER A 32 17.04 -17.77 10.30
N VAL A 33 16.14 -17.60 9.35
CA VAL A 33 15.83 -16.27 8.77
C VAL A 33 15.47 -15.26 9.88
N MET A 34 14.82 -15.71 10.96
CA MET A 34 14.42 -14.86 12.08
C MET A 34 15.61 -14.37 12.94
N GLU A 35 16.76 -15.03 12.84
CA GLU A 35 17.98 -14.72 13.62
C GLU A 35 19.00 -13.96 12.79
N MET A 36 18.80 -13.81 11.47
CA MET A 36 19.76 -13.19 10.56
C MET A 36 19.92 -11.69 10.86
N PRO A 37 21.16 -11.21 11.02
CA PRO A 37 21.42 -9.77 11.01
C PRO A 37 21.10 -9.19 9.62
N PHE A 38 20.39 -8.06 9.58
CA PHE A 38 20.08 -7.38 8.30
C PHE A 38 21.33 -6.92 7.51
N THR A 39 22.50 -6.95 8.15
CA THR A 39 23.80 -6.62 7.53
C THR A 39 24.52 -7.83 6.96
N SER A 40 24.01 -9.05 7.18
CA SER A 40 24.63 -10.28 6.67
C SER A 40 24.45 -10.45 5.16
N ASP A 41 25.33 -11.24 4.56
CA ASP A 41 25.26 -11.56 3.12
C ASP A 41 24.05 -12.44 2.80
N GLU A 42 23.64 -13.30 3.72
CA GLU A 42 22.46 -14.13 3.62
C GLU A 42 21.19 -13.28 3.53
N TYR A 43 21.07 -12.28 4.42
CA TYR A 43 19.94 -11.35 4.38
C TYR A 43 19.90 -10.55 3.08
N ARG A 44 21.06 -10.05 2.61
CA ARG A 44 21.18 -9.32 1.34
C ARG A 44 20.79 -10.18 0.14
N GLN A 45 21.05 -11.48 0.18
CA GLN A 45 20.61 -12.41 -0.87
C GLN A 45 19.08 -12.51 -0.90
N ILE A 46 18.43 -12.61 0.27
CA ILE A 46 16.95 -12.64 0.38
C ILE A 46 16.36 -11.35 -0.18
N GLU A 47 16.85 -10.19 0.26
CA GLU A 47 16.37 -8.88 -0.18
C GLU A 47 16.54 -8.68 -1.68
N SER A 48 17.74 -8.98 -2.21
CA SER A 48 18.03 -8.86 -3.64
C SER A 48 17.18 -9.80 -4.48
N HIS A 49 16.94 -11.02 -4.00
CA HIS A 49 16.07 -11.98 -4.67
C HIS A 49 14.61 -11.49 -4.67
N ALA A 50 14.10 -11.02 -3.54
CA ALA A 50 12.75 -10.47 -3.41
C ALA A 50 12.54 -9.28 -4.34
N SER A 51 13.49 -8.33 -4.36
CA SER A 51 13.45 -7.15 -5.23
C SER A 51 13.43 -7.52 -6.73
N ARG A 52 14.29 -8.44 -7.16
CA ARG A 52 14.29 -8.92 -8.55
C ARG A 52 13.01 -9.63 -8.92
N THR A 53 12.51 -10.48 -8.02
CA THR A 53 11.28 -11.23 -8.25
C THR A 53 10.08 -10.29 -8.40
N LEU A 54 9.96 -9.30 -7.53
CA LEU A 54 8.90 -8.27 -7.62
C LEU A 54 9.03 -7.48 -8.91
N ARG A 55 10.23 -7.01 -9.26
CA ARG A 55 10.47 -6.25 -10.50
C ARG A 55 10.03 -7.03 -11.73
N ASN A 56 10.40 -8.31 -11.82
CA ASN A 56 10.04 -9.17 -12.93
C ASN A 56 8.54 -9.50 -12.95
N LEU A 57 7.93 -9.70 -11.77
CA LEU A 57 6.52 -10.08 -11.65
C LEU A 57 5.57 -8.98 -12.14
N VAL A 58 5.91 -7.72 -11.87
CA VAL A 58 5.07 -6.57 -12.23
C VAL A 58 5.62 -5.79 -13.43
N ASP A 59 6.66 -6.31 -14.10
CA ASP A 59 7.35 -5.67 -15.24
C ASP A 59 7.76 -4.22 -14.92
N LEU A 60 8.36 -4.02 -13.73
CA LEU A 60 8.68 -2.70 -13.20
C LEU A 60 9.90 -2.11 -13.92
N PRO A 61 9.79 -0.92 -14.55
CA PRO A 61 10.92 -0.25 -15.20
C PRO A 61 12.09 0.07 -14.26
N ASP A 62 13.31 0.18 -14.81
CA ASP A 62 14.53 0.38 -14.03
C ASP A 62 14.60 1.73 -13.30
N ASN A 63 13.83 2.72 -13.75
CA ASN A 63 13.73 4.03 -13.09
C ASN A 63 12.85 4.03 -11.82
N TYR A 64 12.28 2.89 -11.44
CA TYR A 64 11.55 2.73 -10.17
C TYR A 64 12.40 2.01 -9.12
N HIS A 65 12.29 2.45 -7.87
CA HIS A 65 12.92 1.81 -6.72
C HIS A 65 11.91 0.93 -5.97
N ILE A 66 12.37 -0.22 -5.50
CA ILE A 66 11.61 -1.09 -4.59
C ILE A 66 12.17 -0.86 -3.19
N LEU A 67 11.33 -0.47 -2.26
CA LEU A 67 11.71 -0.17 -0.88
C LEU A 67 10.90 -1.04 0.08
N PHE A 68 11.57 -1.77 0.95
CA PHE A 68 10.95 -2.51 2.05
C PHE A 68 10.98 -1.63 3.30
N LEU A 69 9.84 -1.05 3.65
CA LEU A 69 9.72 -0.10 4.76
C LEU A 69 8.87 -0.71 5.89
N GLN A 70 9.23 -0.37 7.12
CA GLN A 70 8.44 -0.72 8.30
C GLN A 70 7.17 0.14 8.41
N GLY A 71 6.25 -0.26 9.30
CA GLY A 71 5.07 0.51 9.69
C GLY A 71 3.81 0.18 8.91
N GLY A 72 3.92 -0.70 7.89
CA GLY A 72 2.82 -1.13 7.06
C GLY A 72 2.12 0.06 6.37
N ALA A 73 0.96 -0.17 5.76
CA ALA A 73 0.16 0.87 5.11
C ALA A 73 -0.23 2.01 6.07
N TYR A 74 -0.36 1.71 7.36
CA TYR A 74 -0.77 2.71 8.34
C TYR A 74 0.23 3.85 8.50
N ALA A 75 1.53 3.52 8.61
CA ALA A 75 2.56 4.55 8.66
C ALA A 75 2.69 5.29 7.32
N HIS A 76 2.44 4.60 6.20
CA HIS A 76 2.54 5.19 4.87
C HIS A 76 1.49 6.28 4.63
N PHE A 77 0.34 6.25 5.26
CA PHE A 77 -0.64 7.35 5.18
C PHE A 77 -0.04 8.69 5.63
N ALA A 78 0.73 8.69 6.72
CA ALA A 78 1.44 9.88 7.18
C ALA A 78 2.69 10.18 6.34
N ILE A 79 3.50 9.15 6.02
CA ILE A 79 4.74 9.28 5.25
C ILE A 79 4.48 9.87 3.86
N LEU A 80 3.38 9.48 3.21
CA LEU A 80 2.98 10.04 1.92
C LEU A 80 2.78 11.55 2.01
N ALA A 81 1.99 12.01 2.98
CA ALA A 81 1.75 13.42 3.20
C ALA A 81 3.04 14.20 3.55
N MET A 82 3.94 13.61 4.35
CA MET A 82 5.24 14.20 4.68
C MET A 82 6.15 14.37 3.47
N ASN A 83 6.16 13.42 2.55
CA ASN A 83 7.08 13.42 1.41
C ASN A 83 6.53 14.17 0.20
N LEU A 84 5.25 14.04 -0.10
CA LEU A 84 4.62 14.65 -1.28
C LEU A 84 3.94 15.99 -0.98
N GLY A 85 3.56 16.25 0.27
CA GLY A 85 2.86 17.47 0.66
C GLY A 85 3.60 18.74 0.29
N GLY A 86 4.89 18.80 0.56
CA GLY A 86 5.78 19.89 0.15
C GLY A 86 5.19 21.29 0.40
N ASN A 87 5.16 22.12 -0.64
CA ASN A 87 4.63 23.49 -0.60
C ASN A 87 3.19 23.58 -1.15
N HIS A 88 2.56 22.48 -1.54
CA HIS A 88 1.24 22.50 -2.19
C HIS A 88 0.10 22.85 -1.22
N GLY A 89 0.27 22.59 0.07
CA GLY A 89 -0.69 22.98 1.11
C GLY A 89 -1.93 22.07 1.19
N ALA A 90 -2.26 21.30 0.17
CA ALA A 90 -3.41 20.40 0.15
C ALA A 90 -3.16 19.13 -0.66
N ALA A 91 -3.92 18.08 -0.35
CA ALA A 91 -4.02 16.86 -1.15
C ALA A 91 -5.48 16.41 -1.25
N ASP A 92 -5.83 15.79 -2.38
CA ASP A 92 -7.15 15.27 -2.65
C ASP A 92 -7.28 13.85 -2.12
N TYR A 93 -8.45 13.54 -1.55
CA TYR A 93 -8.78 12.21 -1.06
C TYR A 93 -10.19 11.81 -1.51
N VAL A 94 -10.34 10.55 -1.90
CA VAL A 94 -11.66 9.96 -2.15
C VAL A 94 -11.99 9.04 -0.99
N GLN A 95 -13.05 9.39 -0.24
CA GLN A 95 -13.45 8.71 0.98
C GLN A 95 -14.47 7.61 0.66
N THR A 96 -14.03 6.36 0.62
CA THR A 96 -14.83 5.19 0.22
C THR A 96 -15.00 4.14 1.32
N GLY A 97 -14.47 4.39 2.51
CA GLY A 97 -14.61 3.43 3.60
C GLY A 97 -13.67 3.65 4.77
N HIS A 98 -13.40 2.57 5.49
CA HIS A 98 -12.59 2.58 6.70
C HIS A 98 -11.15 3.01 6.44
N TRP A 99 -10.51 2.46 5.41
CA TRP A 99 -9.11 2.71 5.14
C TRP A 99 -8.84 4.08 4.55
N SER A 100 -9.69 4.53 3.64
CA SER A 100 -9.62 5.90 3.12
C SER A 100 -9.85 6.95 4.23
N THR A 101 -10.79 6.70 5.15
CA THR A 101 -11.00 7.56 6.32
C THR A 101 -9.76 7.60 7.23
N ARG A 102 -9.10 6.45 7.42
CA ARG A 102 -7.82 6.39 8.17
C ARG A 102 -6.72 7.20 7.48
N ALA A 103 -6.59 7.06 6.16
CA ALA A 103 -5.62 7.82 5.37
C ALA A 103 -5.86 9.33 5.50
N ILE A 104 -7.10 9.77 5.38
CA ILE A 104 -7.53 11.17 5.58
C ILE A 104 -7.12 11.68 6.97
N ASN A 105 -7.41 10.91 8.01
CA ASN A 105 -7.11 11.29 9.39
C ASN A 105 -5.60 11.42 9.65
N GLU A 106 -4.77 10.55 9.10
CA GLU A 106 -3.32 10.63 9.26
C GLU A 106 -2.72 11.77 8.43
N ALA A 107 -3.14 11.94 7.19
CA ALA A 107 -2.69 13.03 6.35
C ALA A 107 -3.11 14.40 6.89
N GLY A 108 -4.32 14.52 7.43
CA GLY A 108 -4.86 15.77 7.97
C GLY A 108 -4.10 16.33 9.17
N LYS A 109 -3.21 15.54 9.79
CA LYS A 109 -2.28 16.03 10.83
C LYS A 109 -1.08 16.78 10.24
N ILE A 110 -0.85 16.70 8.94
CA ILE A 110 0.37 17.14 8.26
C ILE A 110 0.05 18.14 7.15
N ILE A 111 -1.00 17.89 6.37
CA ILE A 111 -1.40 18.69 5.21
C ILE A 111 -2.92 18.93 5.25
N ARG A 112 -3.38 19.98 4.58
CA ARG A 112 -4.83 20.18 4.38
C ARG A 112 -5.38 19.07 3.46
N VAL A 113 -6.43 18.40 3.89
CA VAL A 113 -7.12 17.39 3.09
C VAL A 113 -8.33 18.03 2.42
N ASN A 114 -8.45 17.87 1.10
CA ASN A 114 -9.66 18.08 0.33
C ASN A 114 -10.33 16.71 0.08
N ILE A 115 -11.55 16.52 0.55
CA ILE A 115 -12.35 15.35 0.22
C ILE A 115 -12.98 15.60 -1.15
N ALA A 116 -12.32 15.11 -2.19
CA ALA A 116 -12.74 15.32 -3.57
C ALA A 116 -14.08 14.61 -3.89
N ALA A 117 -14.30 13.46 -3.27
CA ALA A 117 -15.58 12.73 -3.31
C ALA A 117 -15.67 11.78 -2.11
N GLY A 118 -16.88 11.34 -1.77
CA GLY A 118 -17.10 10.36 -0.71
C GLY A 118 -18.47 9.74 -0.76
N SER A 119 -18.62 8.57 -0.13
CA SER A 119 -19.88 7.84 -0.01
C SER A 119 -20.27 7.58 1.45
N GLU A 120 -19.82 8.44 2.36
CA GLU A 120 -20.11 8.31 3.80
C GLU A 120 -21.62 8.37 4.10
N ASP A 121 -22.36 9.26 3.43
CA ASP A 121 -23.80 9.43 3.61
C ASP A 121 -24.60 8.19 3.24
N SER A 122 -24.07 7.33 2.37
CA SER A 122 -24.67 6.03 2.01
C SER A 122 -24.09 4.85 2.80
N GLY A 123 -23.22 5.11 3.78
CA GLY A 123 -22.56 4.06 4.56
C GLY A 123 -21.44 3.34 3.80
N PHE A 124 -20.81 4.01 2.83
CA PHE A 124 -19.72 3.47 2.02
C PHE A 124 -20.12 2.23 1.21
N ASP A 125 -21.26 2.26 0.56
CA ASP A 125 -21.79 1.15 -0.25
C ASP A 125 -21.39 1.18 -1.72
N HIS A 126 -20.76 2.27 -2.17
CA HIS A 126 -20.28 2.44 -3.55
C HIS A 126 -19.07 3.35 -3.64
N ILE A 127 -18.41 3.32 -4.80
CA ILE A 127 -17.39 4.29 -5.19
C ILE A 127 -18.13 5.42 -5.93
N PRO A 128 -17.98 6.71 -5.52
CA PRO A 128 -18.59 7.83 -6.22
C PRO A 128 -18.22 7.87 -7.69
N ALA A 129 -19.17 8.20 -8.56
CA ALA A 129 -18.89 8.33 -9.98
C ALA A 129 -17.82 9.42 -10.21
N TYR A 130 -16.89 9.19 -11.15
CA TYR A 130 -15.79 10.12 -11.39
C TYR A 130 -16.26 11.55 -11.71
N SER A 131 -17.42 11.70 -12.34
CA SER A 131 -18.04 12.99 -12.64
C SER A 131 -18.49 13.79 -11.40
N GLU A 132 -18.51 13.15 -10.23
CA GLU A 132 -18.88 13.77 -8.95
C GLU A 132 -17.65 14.26 -8.17
N TRP A 133 -16.44 13.95 -8.66
CA TRP A 133 -15.22 14.32 -7.98
C TRP A 133 -14.88 15.80 -8.17
N ASN A 134 -14.61 16.48 -7.08
CA ASN A 134 -14.16 17.86 -7.05
C ASN A 134 -12.65 17.92 -6.76
N LEU A 135 -11.85 17.61 -7.78
CA LEU A 135 -10.39 17.60 -7.69
C LEU A 135 -9.83 19.04 -7.66
N ASP A 136 -8.81 19.24 -6.84
CA ASP A 136 -8.03 20.48 -6.82
C ASP A 136 -6.83 20.32 -7.78
N PRO A 137 -6.75 21.08 -8.88
CA PRO A 137 -5.66 20.94 -9.86
C PRO A 137 -4.28 21.33 -9.29
N GLU A 138 -4.24 21.99 -8.13
CA GLU A 138 -3.01 22.37 -7.42
C GLU A 138 -2.70 21.43 -6.25
N ALA A 139 -3.45 20.34 -6.08
CA ALA A 139 -3.19 19.36 -5.03
C ALA A 139 -1.80 18.72 -5.21
N ALA A 140 -1.16 18.41 -4.08
CA ALA A 140 0.12 17.70 -4.07
C ALA A 140 0.01 16.29 -4.67
N TYR A 141 -1.12 15.62 -4.43
CA TYR A 141 -1.47 14.30 -4.93
C TYR A 141 -2.97 14.05 -4.74
N CYS A 142 -3.49 13.05 -5.44
CA CYS A 142 -4.80 12.48 -5.20
C CYS A 142 -4.63 11.08 -4.60
N HIS A 143 -5.32 10.79 -3.51
CA HIS A 143 -5.29 9.49 -2.84
C HIS A 143 -6.60 8.75 -3.01
N ILE A 144 -6.52 7.51 -3.47
CA ILE A 144 -7.62 6.55 -3.46
C ILE A 144 -7.22 5.30 -2.66
N THR A 145 -8.18 4.65 -2.04
CA THR A 145 -8.01 3.32 -1.48
C THR A 145 -8.56 2.30 -2.47
N THR A 146 -7.67 1.66 -3.23
CA THR A 146 -8.06 0.78 -4.33
C THR A 146 -8.89 -0.42 -3.88
N ASN A 147 -8.77 -0.81 -2.60
CA ASN A 147 -9.53 -1.90 -2.00
C ASN A 147 -9.84 -1.62 -0.53
N GLU A 148 -11.09 -1.35 -0.23
CA GLU A 148 -11.61 -1.24 1.14
C GLU A 148 -11.94 -2.65 1.66
N THR A 149 -10.99 -3.29 2.34
CA THR A 149 -11.10 -4.68 2.79
C THR A 149 -12.24 -4.92 3.79
N ALA A 150 -12.63 -3.89 4.54
CA ALA A 150 -13.70 -3.99 5.54
C ALA A 150 -15.10 -4.06 4.90
N SER A 151 -15.33 -3.30 3.82
CA SER A 151 -16.62 -3.21 3.11
C SER A 151 -16.66 -4.03 1.83
N GLY A 152 -15.49 -4.42 1.28
CA GLY A 152 -15.40 -5.16 0.03
C GLY A 152 -15.49 -4.28 -1.22
N LEU A 153 -15.40 -2.96 -1.08
CA LEU A 153 -15.34 -2.06 -2.22
C LEU A 153 -13.96 -2.13 -2.89
N GLN A 154 -13.97 -2.23 -4.21
CA GLN A 154 -12.73 -2.30 -5.00
C GLN A 154 -12.85 -1.45 -6.26
N TYR A 155 -11.81 -0.66 -6.55
CA TYR A 155 -11.67 0.02 -7.83
C TYR A 155 -11.27 -0.97 -8.91
N HIS A 156 -11.97 -0.93 -10.06
CA HIS A 156 -11.65 -1.68 -11.28
C HIS A 156 -11.13 -0.76 -12.39
N TRP A 157 -10.86 0.49 -12.07
CA TRP A 157 -10.38 1.53 -12.97
C TRP A 157 -9.48 2.51 -12.19
N LEU A 158 -8.65 3.26 -12.89
CA LEU A 158 -7.85 4.33 -12.32
C LEU A 158 -8.44 5.67 -12.77
N PRO A 159 -8.59 6.65 -11.86
CA PRO A 159 -9.03 7.99 -12.22
C PRO A 159 -7.96 8.74 -13.02
N ASP A 160 -8.39 9.62 -13.90
CA ASP A 160 -7.51 10.58 -14.54
C ASP A 160 -7.39 11.82 -13.64
N THR A 161 -6.27 11.98 -12.98
CA THR A 161 -6.00 13.12 -12.09
C THR A 161 -5.24 14.24 -12.80
N GLY A 162 -5.09 14.17 -14.12
CA GLY A 162 -4.37 15.15 -14.92
C GLY A 162 -2.88 15.22 -14.57
N ALA A 163 -2.41 16.40 -14.17
CA ALA A 163 -1.02 16.62 -13.76
C ALA A 163 -0.76 16.26 -12.28
N VAL A 164 -1.80 16.03 -11.48
CA VAL A 164 -1.70 15.69 -10.07
C VAL A 164 -1.35 14.20 -9.94
N PRO A 165 -0.29 13.82 -9.20
CA PRO A 165 0.05 12.41 -8.98
C PRO A 165 -1.09 11.64 -8.29
N LEU A 166 -1.33 10.38 -8.72
CA LEU A 166 -2.25 9.43 -8.11
C LEU A 166 -1.46 8.44 -7.25
#